data_d514cca2030a25cc4a0ec910071e1d64
#
_entry.id   d514cca2030a25cc4a0ec910071e1d64
#
_cell.length_a   1.000
_cell.length_b   1.000
_cell.length_c   1.000
_cell.angle_alpha   90.00
_cell.angle_beta   90.00
_cell.angle_gamma   90.00
#
_symmetry.space_group_name_H-M   'P 1'
#
loop_
_entity.id
_entity.type
_entity.pdbx_description
1 polymer ?
#
loop_
_entity_poly.entity_id
_entity_poly.type
_entity_poly.pdbx_seq_one_letter_code
_entity_poly.pdbx_strand_id
1 'polypeptide(L)'
;IIILLGALTSFLFGEEGILHLREGETSNQIAVRTSDNTTFHTLPFSVELKKFTLTRYPGSASPSSYESEVIVHVDGEDREERIFMNNVLDVKGYRFFQASYDQDEHGTILSVNRDVAGRNITYTGYLLLVIGLILCLVGKDSRFMRQSRCLKELRKATNVTVLLLVLLAVPLSVNAGGKASPMLD
;
A
#
# COMPACT_ATOMS: atom_id res chain seq x y z
N ILE A 1 19.52 -2.75 -3.02
CA ILE A 1 20.48 -3.09 -1.95
C ILE A 1 19.98 -2.56 -0.60
N ILE A 2 19.68 -1.27 -0.42
CA ILE A 2 19.23 -0.69 0.87
C ILE A 2 17.97 -1.38 1.40
N ILE A 3 16.97 -1.62 0.57
CA ILE A 3 15.73 -2.35 0.94
C ILE A 3 16.07 -3.79 1.42
N LEU A 4 16.99 -4.47 0.74
CA LEU A 4 17.44 -5.81 1.15
C LEU A 4 18.19 -5.78 2.49
N LEU A 5 19.00 -4.76 2.73
CA LEU A 5 19.64 -4.56 4.02
C LEU A 5 18.60 -4.28 5.12
N GLY A 6 17.56 -3.49 4.83
CA GLY A 6 16.44 -3.28 5.74
C GLY A 6 15.72 -4.59 6.08
N ALA A 7 15.38 -5.40 5.07
CA ALA A 7 14.75 -6.70 5.27
C ALA A 7 15.64 -7.67 6.09
N LEU A 8 16.93 -7.68 5.82
CA LEU A 8 17.89 -8.48 6.60
C LEU A 8 17.96 -8.01 8.06
N THR A 9 17.95 -6.69 8.28
CA THR A 9 17.93 -6.11 9.64
C THR A 9 16.66 -6.50 10.38
N SER A 10 15.49 -6.42 9.72
CA SER A 10 14.22 -6.88 10.28
C SER A 10 14.26 -8.36 10.66
N PHE A 11 14.81 -9.19 9.79
CA PHE A 11 14.91 -10.63 10.02
C PHE A 11 15.84 -10.99 11.21
N LEU A 12 16.94 -10.25 11.39
CA LEU A 12 17.91 -10.51 12.45
C LEU A 12 17.54 -9.89 13.80
N PHE A 13 16.87 -8.76 13.80
CA PHE A 13 16.62 -7.93 15.00
C PHE A 13 15.15 -7.65 15.26
N GLY A 14 14.25 -8.06 14.36
CA GLY A 14 12.81 -7.94 14.56
C GLY A 14 12.32 -8.91 15.63
N GLU A 15 11.50 -8.42 16.53
CA GLU A 15 10.82 -9.23 17.55
C GLU A 15 9.33 -9.32 17.18
N GLU A 16 8.82 -10.55 17.08
CA GLU A 16 7.40 -10.81 16.82
C GLU A 16 6.82 -11.58 17.97
N GLY A 17 5.65 -11.15 18.41
CA GLY A 17 4.94 -11.78 19.51
C GLY A 17 3.42 -11.73 19.32
N ILE A 18 2.72 -12.38 20.21
CA ILE A 18 1.26 -12.42 20.26
C ILE A 18 0.83 -11.90 21.63
N LEU A 19 -0.14 -11.00 21.63
CA LEU A 19 -0.84 -10.52 22.81
C LEU A 19 -2.29 -10.99 22.72
N HIS A 20 -2.70 -11.84 23.65
CA HIS A 20 -4.09 -12.26 23.82
C HIS A 20 -4.71 -11.47 24.98
N LEU A 21 -5.86 -10.86 24.76
CA LEU A 21 -6.58 -10.09 25.76
C LEU A 21 -8.06 -10.41 25.70
N ARG A 22 -8.69 -10.53 26.86
CA ARG A 22 -10.14 -10.57 27.01
C ARG A 22 -10.69 -9.21 27.48
N GLU A 23 -11.97 -8.97 27.24
CA GLU A 23 -12.62 -7.72 27.67
C GLU A 23 -12.45 -7.51 29.18
N GLY A 24 -11.95 -6.35 29.55
CA GLY A 24 -11.60 -5.97 30.92
C GLY A 24 -10.24 -6.50 31.40
N GLU A 25 -9.49 -7.20 30.57
CA GLU A 25 -8.16 -7.71 30.91
C GLU A 25 -7.07 -6.71 30.52
N THR A 26 -6.12 -6.50 31.46
CA THR A 26 -4.94 -5.68 31.24
C THR A 26 -3.70 -6.57 31.23
N SER A 27 -2.88 -6.47 30.20
CA SER A 27 -1.62 -7.20 30.12
C SER A 27 -0.48 -6.32 29.65
N ASN A 28 0.72 -6.62 30.15
CA ASN A 28 1.98 -6.02 29.70
C ASN A 28 2.95 -7.09 29.17
N GLN A 29 2.47 -8.30 28.90
CA GLN A 29 3.30 -9.43 28.46
C GLN A 29 2.87 -9.91 27.08
N ILE A 30 3.84 -10.06 26.18
CA ILE A 30 3.66 -10.68 24.88
C ILE A 30 4.27 -12.08 24.86
N ALA A 31 3.59 -13.03 24.25
CA ALA A 31 4.11 -14.37 24.01
C ALA A 31 4.92 -14.36 22.69
N VAL A 32 6.23 -14.54 22.79
CA VAL A 32 7.12 -14.69 21.64
C VAL A 32 7.35 -16.18 21.41
N ARG A 33 6.94 -16.68 20.26
CA ARG A 33 7.10 -18.08 19.89
C ARG A 33 8.44 -18.28 19.19
N THR A 34 9.36 -18.95 19.86
CA THR A 34 10.59 -19.48 19.28
C THR A 34 10.35 -20.95 18.90
N SER A 35 11.13 -21.52 18.00
CA SER A 35 10.92 -22.85 17.38
C SER A 35 10.47 -23.95 18.35
N ASP A 36 10.98 -23.96 19.59
CA ASP A 36 10.72 -25.01 20.58
C ASP A 36 10.11 -24.51 21.90
N ASN A 37 10.12 -23.20 22.15
CA ASN A 37 9.65 -22.62 23.41
C ASN A 37 8.83 -21.35 23.18
N THR A 38 7.86 -21.14 24.07
CA THR A 38 7.17 -19.84 24.19
C THR A 38 7.82 -19.07 25.32
N THR A 39 8.36 -17.90 25.02
CA THR A 39 8.92 -16.97 26.00
C THR A 39 8.01 -15.77 26.15
N PHE A 40 7.90 -15.25 27.38
CA PHE A 40 7.11 -14.04 27.64
C PHE A 40 8.05 -12.84 27.75
N HIS A 41 7.80 -11.84 26.94
CA HIS A 41 8.50 -10.56 27.00
C HIS A 41 7.60 -9.51 27.64
N THR A 42 8.13 -8.74 28.58
CA THR A 42 7.41 -7.68 29.27
C THR A 42 7.53 -6.38 28.48
N LEU A 43 6.39 -5.78 28.17
CA LEU A 43 6.31 -4.46 27.54
C LEU A 43 6.57 -3.34 28.56
N PRO A 44 7.12 -2.17 28.14
CA PRO A 44 7.31 -1.00 29.00
C PRO A 44 6.02 -0.18 29.19
N PHE A 45 4.85 -0.76 28.93
CA PHE A 45 3.50 -0.21 29.06
C PHE A 45 2.51 -1.36 29.16
N SER A 46 1.28 -1.09 29.56
CA SER A 46 0.22 -2.09 29.57
C SER A 46 -0.90 -1.72 28.61
N VAL A 47 -1.59 -2.75 28.12
CA VAL A 47 -2.72 -2.62 27.21
C VAL A 47 -3.91 -3.33 27.83
N GLU A 48 -5.02 -2.63 27.96
CA GLU A 48 -6.28 -3.14 28.42
C GLU A 48 -7.27 -3.22 27.26
N LEU A 49 -7.97 -4.34 27.10
CA LEU A 49 -9.07 -4.45 26.16
C LEU A 49 -10.36 -3.95 26.79
N LYS A 50 -10.85 -2.79 26.36
CA LYS A 50 -12.11 -2.20 26.80
C LYS A 50 -13.32 -2.93 26.19
N LYS A 51 -13.28 -3.15 24.88
CA LYS A 51 -14.37 -3.77 24.14
C LYS A 51 -13.86 -4.38 22.84
N PHE A 52 -14.44 -5.53 22.50
CA PHE A 52 -14.29 -6.15 21.19
C PHE A 52 -15.59 -6.05 20.39
N THR A 53 -15.52 -5.74 19.11
CA THR A 53 -16.70 -5.61 18.24
C THR A 53 -16.48 -6.39 16.95
N LEU A 54 -17.36 -7.35 16.69
CA LEU A 54 -17.39 -8.14 15.46
C LEU A 54 -18.56 -7.71 14.59
N THR A 55 -18.28 -7.29 13.37
CA THR A 55 -19.31 -6.97 12.35
C THR A 55 -19.36 -8.09 11.33
N ARG A 56 -20.58 -8.55 10.98
CA ARG A 56 -20.80 -9.60 9.98
C ARG A 56 -21.42 -9.03 8.72
N TYR A 57 -21.24 -9.75 7.61
CA TYR A 57 -21.94 -9.42 6.36
C TYR A 57 -23.45 -9.62 6.52
N PRO A 58 -24.30 -8.75 5.97
CA PRO A 58 -25.75 -8.90 6.00
C PRO A 58 -26.18 -10.28 5.46
N GLY A 59 -26.92 -11.05 6.27
CA GLY A 59 -27.42 -12.37 5.89
C GLY A 59 -26.40 -13.51 5.93
N SER A 60 -25.19 -13.27 6.48
CA SER A 60 -24.15 -14.29 6.61
C SER A 60 -23.58 -14.35 8.02
N ALA A 61 -23.10 -15.53 8.44
CA ALA A 61 -22.34 -15.71 9.67
C ALA A 61 -20.86 -15.28 9.50
N SER A 62 -20.41 -14.99 8.27
CA SER A 62 -19.02 -14.63 8.00
C SER A 62 -18.68 -13.23 8.52
N PRO A 63 -17.53 -13.07 9.21
CA PRO A 63 -17.07 -11.79 9.70
C PRO A 63 -16.74 -10.84 8.52
N SER A 64 -17.23 -9.62 8.61
CA SER A 64 -16.92 -8.53 7.68
C SER A 64 -15.74 -7.70 8.19
N SER A 65 -15.77 -7.33 9.47
CA SER A 65 -14.67 -6.63 10.15
C SER A 65 -14.74 -6.93 11.65
N TYR A 66 -13.60 -6.79 12.30
CA TYR A 66 -13.48 -6.86 13.75
C TYR A 66 -12.55 -5.76 14.25
N GLU A 67 -12.87 -5.26 15.42
CA GLU A 67 -12.28 -4.08 16.01
C GLU A 67 -12.10 -4.27 17.50
N SER A 68 -10.96 -3.83 18.03
CA SER A 68 -10.62 -3.80 19.45
C SER A 68 -10.46 -2.37 19.92
N GLU A 69 -11.31 -1.95 20.84
CA GLU A 69 -11.12 -0.70 21.59
C GLU A 69 -10.22 -1.01 22.79
N VAL A 70 -9.06 -0.37 22.84
CA VAL A 70 -8.05 -0.62 23.87
C VAL A 70 -7.69 0.66 24.61
N ILE A 71 -7.31 0.51 25.87
CA ILE A 71 -6.72 1.57 26.67
C ILE A 71 -5.24 1.24 26.84
N VAL A 72 -4.37 2.16 26.46
CA VAL A 72 -2.92 2.03 26.60
C VAL A 72 -2.46 2.88 27.77
N HIS A 73 -1.89 2.23 28.79
CA HIS A 73 -1.33 2.88 29.96
C HIS A 73 0.17 3.07 29.75
N VAL A 74 0.57 4.29 29.40
CA VAL A 74 1.96 4.61 29.08
C VAL A 74 2.39 5.88 29.82
N ASP A 75 3.52 5.81 30.53
CA ASP A 75 4.12 6.93 31.25
C ASP A 75 3.16 7.66 32.25
N GLY A 76 2.14 6.92 32.77
CA GLY A 76 1.13 7.46 33.67
C GLY A 76 -0.05 8.17 32.97
N GLU A 77 -0.12 8.09 31.65
CA GLU A 77 -1.23 8.59 30.84
C GLU A 77 -2.01 7.41 30.24
N ASP A 78 -3.33 7.55 30.25
CA ASP A 78 -4.24 6.59 29.62
C ASP A 78 -4.67 7.13 28.26
N ARG A 79 -4.47 6.33 27.21
CA ARG A 79 -4.87 6.67 25.86
C ARG A 79 -5.84 5.63 25.32
N GLU A 80 -7.03 6.08 24.95
CA GLU A 80 -7.99 5.22 24.24
C GLU A 80 -7.62 5.17 22.75
N GLU A 81 -7.46 3.96 22.22
CA GLU A 81 -7.09 3.71 20.83
C GLU A 81 -7.95 2.58 20.26
N ARG A 82 -8.05 2.53 18.93
CA ARG A 82 -8.86 1.53 18.24
C ARG A 82 -7.99 0.78 17.25
N ILE A 83 -8.00 -0.55 17.35
CA ILE A 83 -7.23 -1.44 16.47
C ILE A 83 -8.23 -2.20 15.60
N PHE A 84 -8.10 -2.08 14.28
CA PHE A 84 -8.90 -2.81 13.31
C PHE A 84 -8.07 -3.14 12.06
N MET A 85 -8.61 -3.85 11.07
CA MET A 85 -7.85 -4.47 9.97
C MET A 85 -6.82 -3.56 9.27
N ASN A 86 -7.10 -2.27 9.13
CA ASN A 86 -6.20 -1.31 8.46
C ASN A 86 -5.69 -0.20 9.38
N ASN A 87 -5.99 -0.28 10.67
CA ASN A 87 -5.53 0.68 11.67
C ASN A 87 -4.72 -0.03 12.73
N VAL A 88 -3.42 0.24 12.77
CA VAL A 88 -2.48 -0.35 13.71
C VAL A 88 -2.20 0.61 14.86
N LEU A 89 -2.01 0.08 16.05
CA LEU A 89 -1.56 0.83 17.20
C LEU A 89 -0.02 0.82 17.21
N ASP A 90 0.60 2.00 17.25
CA ASP A 90 2.07 2.14 17.36
C ASP A 90 2.41 2.86 18.70
N VAL A 91 3.04 2.12 19.62
CA VAL A 91 3.40 2.62 20.96
C VAL A 91 4.84 2.24 21.26
N LYS A 92 5.69 3.22 21.54
CA LYS A 92 7.11 3.04 21.88
C LYS A 92 7.87 2.09 20.93
N GLY A 93 7.48 2.10 19.64
CA GLY A 93 8.11 1.26 18.60
C GLY A 93 7.53 -0.15 18.46
N TYR A 94 6.59 -0.52 19.31
CA TYR A 94 5.79 -1.73 19.17
C TYR A 94 4.56 -1.44 18.32
N ARG A 95 4.29 -2.31 17.35
CA ARG A 95 3.09 -2.26 16.50
C ARG A 95 2.18 -3.40 16.80
N PHE A 96 0.91 -3.08 17.04
CA PHE A 96 -0.14 -4.04 17.30
C PHE A 96 -1.07 -4.11 16.11
N PHE A 97 -1.23 -5.32 15.58
CA PHE A 97 -2.10 -5.62 14.45
C PHE A 97 -3.22 -6.52 14.92
N GLN A 98 -4.42 -6.25 14.46
CA GLN A 98 -5.55 -7.14 14.69
C GLN A 98 -5.33 -8.44 13.89
N ALA A 99 -4.99 -9.53 14.58
CA ALA A 99 -4.69 -10.82 13.94
C ALA A 99 -5.89 -11.77 13.94
N SER A 100 -6.53 -11.95 15.10
CA SER A 100 -7.65 -12.87 15.25
C SER A 100 -8.51 -12.45 16.45
N TYR A 101 -9.48 -13.27 16.79
CA TYR A 101 -10.37 -13.09 17.93
C TYR A 101 -10.81 -14.44 18.52
N ASP A 102 -11.32 -14.44 19.74
CA ASP A 102 -11.82 -15.63 20.40
C ASP A 102 -13.20 -16.04 19.82
N GLN A 103 -13.49 -17.34 19.83
CA GLN A 103 -14.74 -17.86 19.30
C GLN A 103 -15.99 -17.37 20.07
N ASP A 104 -15.83 -16.96 21.32
CA ASP A 104 -16.87 -16.37 22.16
C ASP A 104 -17.08 -14.87 21.92
N GLU A 105 -16.29 -14.24 21.02
CA GLU A 105 -16.35 -12.83 20.63
C GLU A 105 -16.08 -11.83 21.79
N HIS A 106 -15.46 -12.30 22.89
CA HIS A 106 -15.11 -11.48 24.04
C HIS A 106 -13.59 -11.33 24.24
N GLY A 107 -12.80 -11.76 23.29
CA GLY A 107 -11.34 -11.66 23.32
C GLY A 107 -10.73 -11.35 21.96
N THR A 108 -9.58 -10.75 22.01
CA THR A 108 -8.79 -10.37 20.84
C THR A 108 -7.41 -10.98 20.87
N ILE A 109 -6.91 -11.34 19.70
CA ILE A 109 -5.54 -11.81 19.51
C ILE A 109 -4.84 -10.78 18.62
N LEU A 110 -3.89 -10.06 19.21
CA LEU A 110 -3.10 -9.04 18.55
C LEU A 110 -1.71 -9.59 18.21
N SER A 111 -1.29 -9.42 16.96
CA SER A 111 0.11 -9.63 16.58
C SER A 111 0.90 -8.39 16.93
N VAL A 112 2.01 -8.57 17.62
CA VAL A 112 2.88 -7.48 18.08
C VAL A 112 4.21 -7.59 17.38
N ASN A 113 4.63 -6.51 16.72
CA ASN A 113 5.91 -6.46 16.03
C ASN A 113 6.73 -5.28 16.52
N ARG A 114 8.02 -5.52 16.80
CA ARG A 114 9.00 -4.49 17.14
C ARG A 114 10.16 -4.55 16.16
N ASP A 115 10.06 -3.70 15.13
CA ASP A 115 11.13 -3.54 14.12
C ASP A 115 11.29 -2.07 13.73
N VAL A 116 11.88 -1.29 14.61
CA VAL A 116 12.10 0.14 14.35
C VAL A 116 13.24 0.35 13.36
N ALA A 117 14.33 -0.42 13.49
CA ALA A 117 15.54 -0.24 12.70
C ALA A 117 15.34 -0.68 11.25
N GLY A 118 14.89 -1.92 11.03
CA GLY A 118 14.69 -2.46 9.68
C GLY A 118 13.62 -1.71 8.91
N ARG A 119 12.53 -1.32 9.57
CA ARG A 119 11.47 -0.47 9.00
C ARG A 119 12.02 0.87 8.51
N ASN A 120 12.80 1.59 9.31
CA ASN A 120 13.35 2.89 8.93
C ASN A 120 14.32 2.78 7.75
N ILE A 121 15.19 1.75 7.74
CA ILE A 121 16.09 1.47 6.63
C ILE A 121 15.31 1.17 5.35
N THR A 122 14.28 0.33 5.45
CA THR A 122 13.43 -0.05 4.32
C THR A 122 12.68 1.15 3.74
N TYR A 123 12.07 2.00 4.58
CA TYR A 123 11.39 3.20 4.12
C TYR A 123 12.33 4.22 3.49
N THR A 124 13.55 4.36 4.02
CA THR A 124 14.60 5.17 3.37
C THR A 124 14.93 4.61 1.98
N GLY A 125 15.03 3.29 1.86
CA GLY A 125 15.22 2.61 0.59
C GLY A 125 14.09 2.87 -0.42
N TYR A 126 12.84 2.84 0.00
CA TYR A 126 11.68 3.19 -0.84
C TYR A 126 11.70 4.65 -1.28
N LEU A 127 12.02 5.57 -0.38
CA LEU A 127 12.13 6.99 -0.72
C LEU A 127 13.19 7.22 -1.81
N LEU A 128 14.37 6.63 -1.64
CA LEU A 128 15.45 6.71 -2.64
C LEU A 128 15.06 6.07 -3.98
N LEU A 129 14.31 4.97 -3.95
CA LEU A 129 13.80 4.31 -5.15
C LEU A 129 12.83 5.23 -5.91
N VAL A 130 11.88 5.86 -5.20
CA VAL A 130 10.92 6.79 -5.81
C VAL A 130 11.65 8.00 -6.41
N ILE A 131 12.60 8.60 -5.69
CA ILE A 131 13.41 9.70 -6.19
C ILE A 131 14.19 9.27 -7.45
N GLY A 132 14.84 8.11 -7.42
CA GLY A 132 15.57 7.56 -8.56
C GLY A 132 14.68 7.33 -9.78
N LEU A 133 13.46 6.82 -9.56
CA LEU A 133 12.47 6.63 -10.62
C LEU A 133 12.05 7.97 -11.25
N ILE A 134 11.77 8.98 -10.42
CA ILE A 134 11.42 10.33 -10.91
C ILE A 134 12.58 10.92 -11.71
N LEU A 135 13.81 10.84 -11.21
CA LEU A 135 15.00 11.33 -11.92
C LEU A 135 15.20 10.58 -13.24
N CYS A 136 14.94 9.28 -13.28
CA CYS A 136 15.01 8.48 -14.50
C CYS A 136 13.95 8.92 -15.53
N LEU A 137 12.76 9.32 -15.10
CA LEU A 137 11.69 9.79 -15.99
C LEU A 137 11.94 11.21 -16.50
N VAL A 138 12.41 12.12 -15.62
CA VAL A 138 12.58 13.56 -15.93
C VAL A 138 13.96 13.87 -16.54
N GLY A 139 14.96 13.02 -16.32
CA GLY A 139 16.32 13.22 -16.81
C GLY A 139 16.37 13.46 -18.33
N LYS A 140 17.05 14.54 -18.78
CA LYS A 140 17.12 14.96 -20.20
C LYS A 140 17.69 13.87 -21.11
N ASP A 141 18.56 12.99 -20.59
CA ASP A 141 19.22 11.90 -21.30
C ASP A 141 18.61 10.53 -20.99
N SER A 142 17.47 10.51 -20.30
CA SER A 142 16.79 9.25 -19.95
C SER A 142 16.31 8.53 -21.22
N ARG A 143 16.33 7.19 -21.17
CA ARG A 143 15.80 6.35 -22.27
C ARG A 143 14.36 6.68 -22.58
N PHE A 144 13.57 7.00 -21.57
CA PHE A 144 12.17 7.40 -21.70
C PHE A 144 12.02 8.70 -22.51
N MET A 145 12.78 9.74 -22.18
CA MET A 145 12.74 11.02 -22.91
C MET A 145 13.25 10.87 -24.34
N ARG A 146 14.26 10.03 -24.57
CA ARG A 146 14.76 9.73 -25.91
C ARG A 146 13.71 9.04 -26.78
N GLN A 147 13.05 8.01 -26.24
CA GLN A 147 11.95 7.33 -26.94
C GLN A 147 10.74 8.23 -27.16
N SER A 148 10.38 9.05 -26.18
CA SER A 148 9.29 10.03 -26.33
C SER A 148 9.56 11.08 -27.42
N ARG A 149 10.82 11.53 -27.58
CA ARG A 149 11.21 12.43 -28.68
C ARG A 149 11.09 11.71 -30.02
N CYS A 150 11.61 10.50 -30.14
CA CYS A 150 11.50 9.71 -31.36
C CYS A 150 10.04 9.48 -31.78
N LEU A 151 9.17 9.13 -30.81
CA LEU A 151 7.73 8.98 -31.07
C LEU A 151 7.07 10.27 -31.52
N LYS A 152 7.44 11.41 -30.96
CA LYS A 152 6.95 12.74 -31.39
C LYS A 152 7.37 13.07 -32.81
N GLU A 153 8.60 12.76 -33.20
CA GLU A 153 9.09 12.96 -34.56
C GLU A 153 8.37 12.05 -35.57
N LEU A 154 8.20 10.78 -35.24
CA LEU A 154 7.44 9.83 -36.08
C LEU A 154 5.97 10.29 -36.26
N ARG A 155 5.33 10.70 -35.19
CA ARG A 155 3.94 11.23 -35.24
C ARG A 155 3.83 12.49 -36.10
N LYS A 156 4.84 13.37 -36.03
CA LYS A 156 4.92 14.58 -36.86
C LYS A 156 5.07 14.21 -38.34
N ALA A 157 5.96 13.29 -38.66
CA ALA A 157 6.15 12.76 -40.02
C ALA A 157 4.90 12.12 -40.58
N THR A 158 4.21 11.26 -39.77
CA THR A 158 2.95 10.63 -40.16
C THR A 158 1.85 11.66 -40.46
N ASN A 159 1.70 12.68 -39.62
CA ASN A 159 0.72 13.74 -39.85
C ASN A 159 1.00 14.53 -41.13
N VAL A 160 2.27 14.81 -41.44
CA VAL A 160 2.68 15.46 -42.70
C VAL A 160 2.36 14.56 -43.91
N THR A 161 2.64 13.26 -43.82
CA THR A 161 2.34 12.29 -44.89
C THR A 161 0.84 12.19 -45.16
N VAL A 162 0.03 12.11 -44.09
CA VAL A 162 -1.43 12.08 -44.21
C VAL A 162 -1.95 13.36 -44.85
N LEU A 163 -1.42 14.52 -44.43
CA LEU A 163 -1.79 15.85 -44.99
C LEU A 163 -1.46 15.90 -46.48
N LEU A 164 -0.28 15.43 -46.88
CA LEU A 164 0.14 15.35 -48.29
C LEU A 164 -0.74 14.45 -49.13
N LEU A 165 -1.12 13.27 -48.62
CA LEU A 165 -2.03 12.35 -49.29
C LEU A 165 -3.43 12.96 -49.47
N VAL A 166 -3.96 13.68 -48.47
CA VAL A 166 -5.24 14.39 -48.56
C VAL A 166 -5.14 15.50 -49.60
N LEU A 167 -4.07 16.28 -49.65
CA LEU A 167 -3.82 17.35 -50.64
C LEU A 167 -3.75 16.81 -52.06
N LEU A 168 -3.14 15.64 -52.25
CA LEU A 168 -3.05 14.96 -53.57
C LEU A 168 -4.39 14.35 -54.01
N ALA A 169 -5.25 13.96 -53.07
CA ALA A 169 -6.58 13.39 -53.36
C ALA A 169 -7.61 14.44 -53.77
N VAL A 170 -7.45 15.67 -53.30
CA VAL A 170 -8.41 16.78 -53.56
C VAL A 170 -8.55 17.14 -55.08
N PRO A 171 -7.50 17.23 -55.91
CA PRO A 171 -7.64 17.59 -57.33
C PRO A 171 -8.28 16.50 -58.18
N LEU A 172 -8.19 15.23 -57.77
CA LEU A 172 -8.81 14.09 -58.47
C LEU A 172 -10.35 14.10 -58.34
N SER A 173 -10.86 14.56 -57.23
CA SER A 173 -12.32 14.64 -57.00
C SER A 173 -13.00 15.82 -57.70
N VAL A 174 -12.25 16.92 -57.91
CA VAL A 174 -12.78 18.13 -58.61
C VAL A 174 -12.91 17.89 -60.13
N ASN A 175 -12.07 17.00 -60.71
CA ASN A 175 -12.13 16.74 -62.16
C ASN A 175 -13.13 15.65 -62.59
N ALA A 176 -13.74 14.94 -61.65
CA ALA A 176 -14.79 13.95 -61.92
C ALA A 176 -16.21 14.51 -61.98
N GLY A 177 -16.41 15.80 -61.60
CA GLY A 177 -17.72 16.44 -61.54
C GLY A 177 -18.10 17.30 -62.74
N GLY A 178 -17.30 17.35 -63.81
CA GLY A 178 -17.49 18.25 -64.92
C GLY A 178 -17.76 17.57 -66.26
N LYS A 179 -18.87 16.87 -66.41
CA LYS A 179 -19.54 16.62 -67.73
C LYS A 179 -20.97 16.19 -67.53
N ALA A 180 -21.82 17.19 -67.33
CA ALA A 180 -23.26 17.03 -67.71
C ALA A 180 -23.48 17.84 -68.97
N SER A 181 -23.66 17.15 -70.09
CA SER A 181 -24.05 17.71 -71.37
C SER A 181 -25.46 18.23 -71.36
N PRO A 182 -25.78 19.31 -72.05
CA PRO A 182 -27.17 19.72 -72.25
C PRO A 182 -27.78 18.84 -73.32
N MET A 183 -28.90 18.21 -73.06
CA MET A 183 -29.78 17.71 -74.13
C MET A 183 -30.85 18.76 -74.42
N LEU A 184 -30.80 19.08 -75.71
CA LEU A 184 -31.83 19.80 -76.43
C LEU A 184 -33.05 18.91 -76.65
N ASP A 185 -34.21 19.58 -76.79
CA ASP A 185 -35.54 19.24 -77.25
C ASP A 185 -36.56 18.75 -76.25
#